data_65df17b13254a7e84215ffd76a482ef5
#
_entry.id   65df17b13254a7e84215ffd76a482ef5
#
_cell.length_a   1.000
_cell.length_b   1.000
_cell.length_c   1.000
_cell.angle_alpha   90.00
_cell.angle_beta   90.00
_cell.angle_gamma   90.00
#
_symmetry.space_group_name_H-M   'P 1'
#
loop_
_entity.id
_entity.type
_entity.pdbx_description
1 polymer ?
#
loop_
_entity_poly.entity_id
_entity_poly.type
_entity_poly.pdbx_seq_one_letter_code
_entity_poly.pdbx_strand_id
1 'polypeptide(L)'
;MKLQLGSLMTNQGIKKNIAVIIPTLNPGGQITVLLDKLIGQSLSPAEIIVVDSQSDDGTPALVSQYIANHTGQNIRFIGIERKDFDHGATRDMALRESNGDFVLFLTQDAMPANEHYIENLMKPFSDEKVVLVTGRQIARPDARPAERLVREFNYPEQSHIRDASDIERLGIKAFFASDVCAAYRRSAYLAVGGFEHPIDTNEDMLIAAAFLHAGYKIAYEASAEVVHSHNFTLKQQYKRNYLMGKEIQKYAALLGGAKVAGEGMALVKYVIQGLAKGCHFCEIIRFCFDCAARLLGNRAGASDGAKL
;
A
#
# COMPACT_ATOMS: atom_id res chain seq x y z
N MET A 1 -53.84 9.29 -27.88
CA MET A 1 -53.52 8.59 -26.62
C MET A 1 -52.08 8.06 -26.78
N LYS A 2 -51.06 8.87 -26.37
CA LYS A 2 -49.65 8.52 -26.48
C LYS A 2 -49.21 7.89 -25.15
N LEU A 3 -48.91 6.60 -25.17
CA LEU A 3 -48.29 5.88 -24.09
C LEU A 3 -46.79 6.25 -24.06
N GLN A 4 -46.36 6.95 -23.04
CA GLN A 4 -44.95 7.12 -22.68
C GLN A 4 -44.45 5.81 -22.07
N LEU A 5 -43.60 5.10 -22.79
CA LEU A 5 -42.73 4.07 -22.25
C LEU A 5 -41.52 4.76 -21.66
N GLY A 6 -41.57 4.99 -20.35
CA GLY A 6 -40.41 5.34 -19.57
C GLY A 6 -39.47 4.16 -19.46
N SER A 7 -38.34 4.25 -20.15
CA SER A 7 -37.24 3.32 -20.03
C SER A 7 -36.61 3.51 -18.62
N LEU A 8 -36.91 2.61 -17.71
CA LEU A 8 -36.15 2.37 -16.51
C LEU A 8 -34.83 1.71 -16.93
N MET A 9 -33.81 2.52 -17.16
CA MET A 9 -32.44 2.03 -17.20
C MET A 9 -32.04 1.63 -15.75
N THR A 10 -32.24 0.37 -15.41
CA THR A 10 -31.58 -0.24 -14.25
C THR A 10 -30.10 -0.28 -14.55
N ASN A 11 -29.37 0.52 -13.80
CA ASN A 11 -27.90 0.49 -13.76
C ASN A 11 -27.48 -0.87 -13.15
N GLN A 12 -27.38 -1.91 -13.97
CA GLN A 12 -26.74 -3.17 -13.59
C GLN A 12 -25.26 -2.87 -13.50
N GLY A 13 -24.84 -2.39 -12.32
CA GLY A 13 -23.44 -2.26 -11.98
C GLY A 13 -22.78 -3.61 -12.18
N ILE A 14 -21.80 -3.69 -13.09
CA ILE A 14 -20.92 -4.85 -13.25
C ILE A 14 -20.43 -5.21 -11.86
N LYS A 15 -20.81 -6.39 -11.36
CA LYS A 15 -20.38 -6.86 -10.03
C LYS A 15 -18.86 -7.02 -10.09
N LYS A 16 -18.14 -6.05 -9.58
CA LYS A 16 -16.67 -6.06 -9.57
C LYS A 16 -16.20 -7.24 -8.72
N ASN A 17 -15.49 -8.18 -9.35
CA ASN A 17 -14.92 -9.32 -8.65
C ASN A 17 -13.61 -8.86 -7.98
N ILE A 18 -13.63 -8.76 -6.66
CA ILE A 18 -12.52 -8.19 -5.85
C ILE A 18 -11.90 -9.31 -5.03
N ALA A 19 -10.59 -9.52 -5.19
CA ALA A 19 -9.79 -10.36 -4.30
C ALA A 19 -8.97 -9.48 -3.35
N VAL A 20 -8.87 -9.88 -2.08
CA VAL A 20 -7.97 -9.24 -1.10
C VAL A 20 -6.86 -10.21 -0.77
N ILE A 21 -5.60 -9.76 -0.86
CA ILE A 21 -4.40 -10.54 -0.55
C ILE A 21 -3.69 -9.95 0.66
N ILE A 22 -3.41 -10.79 1.65
CA ILE A 22 -2.81 -10.39 2.93
C ILE A 22 -1.55 -11.23 3.17
N PRO A 23 -0.35 -10.72 2.81
CA PRO A 23 0.90 -11.36 3.22
C PRO A 23 1.05 -11.27 4.74
N THR A 24 1.39 -12.39 5.39
CA THR A 24 1.47 -12.47 6.86
C THR A 24 2.75 -13.12 7.35
N LEU A 25 3.22 -12.61 8.50
CA LEU A 25 4.26 -13.21 9.32
C LEU A 25 4.03 -12.80 10.78
N ASN A 26 3.65 -13.76 11.62
CA ASN A 26 3.42 -13.59 13.05
C ASN A 26 2.44 -12.44 13.41
N PRO A 27 1.25 -12.32 12.79
CA PRO A 27 0.24 -11.34 13.17
C PRO A 27 -0.54 -11.70 14.44
N GLY A 28 -0.46 -12.96 14.91
CA GLY A 28 -1.25 -13.45 16.03
C GLY A 28 -2.75 -13.23 15.84
N GLY A 29 -3.44 -12.89 16.93
CA GLY A 29 -4.89 -12.64 16.89
C GLY A 29 -5.31 -11.43 16.06
N GLN A 30 -4.40 -10.57 15.63
CA GLN A 30 -4.74 -9.42 14.76
C GLN A 30 -5.31 -9.86 13.41
N ILE A 31 -4.90 -11.03 12.90
CA ILE A 31 -5.38 -11.52 11.61
C ILE A 31 -6.89 -11.78 11.61
N THR A 32 -7.45 -12.33 12.67
CA THR A 32 -8.89 -12.58 12.76
C THR A 32 -9.68 -11.28 12.82
N VAL A 33 -9.18 -10.28 13.55
CA VAL A 33 -9.78 -8.92 13.59
C VAL A 33 -9.77 -8.29 12.21
N LEU A 34 -8.68 -8.44 11.45
CA LEU A 34 -8.59 -7.93 10.09
C LEU A 34 -9.58 -8.65 9.16
N LEU A 35 -9.70 -9.97 9.26
CA LEU A 35 -10.66 -10.76 8.49
C LEU A 35 -12.10 -10.33 8.79
N ASP A 36 -12.47 -10.12 10.08
CA ASP A 36 -13.78 -9.62 10.47
C ASP A 36 -14.10 -8.25 9.83
N LYS A 37 -13.11 -7.34 9.83
CA LYS A 37 -13.26 -6.03 9.18
C LYS A 37 -13.42 -6.12 7.67
N LEU A 38 -12.83 -7.11 7.02
CA LEU A 38 -12.92 -7.30 5.56
C LEU A 38 -14.26 -7.93 5.16
N ILE A 39 -14.75 -8.94 5.88
CA ILE A 39 -16.07 -9.52 5.58
C ILE A 39 -17.22 -8.56 5.93
N GLY A 40 -17.01 -7.64 6.88
CA GLY A 40 -17.96 -6.59 7.26
C GLY A 40 -17.97 -5.35 6.36
N GLN A 41 -17.24 -5.36 5.23
CA GLN A 41 -17.25 -4.21 4.30
C GLN A 41 -18.57 -4.08 3.55
N SER A 42 -19.03 -2.84 3.30
CA SER A 42 -20.22 -2.54 2.47
C SER A 42 -20.11 -3.11 1.06
N LEU A 43 -18.91 -3.10 0.50
CA LEU A 43 -18.55 -3.82 -0.70
C LEU A 43 -17.67 -5.02 -0.32
N SER A 44 -18.29 -6.17 -0.10
CA SER A 44 -17.60 -7.38 0.32
C SER A 44 -16.67 -7.92 -0.76
N PRO A 45 -15.43 -8.34 -0.41
CA PRO A 45 -14.56 -9.04 -1.36
C PRO A 45 -15.17 -10.40 -1.75
N ALA A 46 -14.95 -10.78 -3.01
CA ALA A 46 -15.37 -12.09 -3.51
C ALA A 46 -14.40 -13.23 -3.09
N GLU A 47 -13.17 -12.86 -2.74
CA GLU A 47 -12.12 -13.77 -2.30
C GLU A 47 -11.17 -13.05 -1.34
N ILE A 48 -10.72 -13.73 -0.29
CA ILE A 48 -9.64 -13.28 0.60
C ILE A 48 -8.56 -14.36 0.60
N ILE A 49 -7.31 -13.99 0.35
CA ILE A 49 -6.15 -14.89 0.35
C ILE A 49 -5.17 -14.43 1.43
N VAL A 50 -4.98 -15.25 2.45
CA VAL A 50 -3.94 -15.06 3.45
C VAL A 50 -2.71 -15.86 3.02
N VAL A 51 -1.59 -15.17 2.79
CA VAL A 51 -0.31 -15.80 2.40
C VAL A 51 0.63 -15.75 3.59
N ASP A 52 0.81 -16.88 4.25
CA ASP A 52 1.60 -16.97 5.48
C ASP A 52 3.02 -17.47 5.22
N SER A 53 3.98 -16.67 5.68
CA SER A 53 5.42 -16.94 5.51
C SER A 53 5.98 -17.73 6.69
N GLN A 54 5.35 -18.87 7.00
CA GLN A 54 5.77 -19.79 8.07
C GLN A 54 5.77 -19.11 9.44
N SER A 55 4.60 -18.57 9.84
CA SER A 55 4.39 -18.02 11.19
C SER A 55 4.51 -19.12 12.27
N ASP A 56 5.10 -18.73 13.42
CA ASP A 56 5.34 -19.60 14.58
C ASP A 56 4.58 -19.16 15.85
N ASP A 57 3.69 -18.19 15.72
CA ASP A 57 2.86 -17.61 16.78
C ASP A 57 1.41 -18.16 16.86
N GLY A 58 1.13 -19.29 16.16
CA GLY A 58 -0.20 -19.88 16.08
C GLY A 58 -1.10 -19.31 14.98
N THR A 59 -0.66 -18.38 14.18
CA THR A 59 -1.41 -17.79 13.05
C THR A 59 -2.03 -18.84 12.11
N PRO A 60 -1.32 -19.89 11.64
CA PRO A 60 -1.91 -20.89 10.75
C PRO A 60 -3.13 -21.59 11.34
N ALA A 61 -3.07 -21.93 12.64
CA ALA A 61 -4.19 -22.56 13.34
C ALA A 61 -5.38 -21.60 13.49
N LEU A 62 -5.12 -20.33 13.83
CA LEU A 62 -6.14 -19.29 13.95
C LEU A 62 -6.87 -19.07 12.63
N VAL A 63 -6.15 -18.94 11.52
CA VAL A 63 -6.75 -18.74 10.20
C VAL A 63 -7.54 -19.97 9.76
N SER A 64 -7.01 -21.19 9.97
CA SER A 64 -7.72 -22.43 9.64
C SER A 64 -9.03 -22.55 10.42
N GLN A 65 -9.03 -22.26 11.72
CA GLN A 65 -10.23 -22.24 12.55
C GLN A 65 -11.21 -21.15 12.09
N TYR A 66 -10.71 -19.98 11.73
CA TYR A 66 -11.53 -18.88 11.22
C TYR A 66 -12.27 -19.29 9.93
N ILE A 67 -11.56 -19.91 8.98
CA ILE A 67 -12.15 -20.43 7.73
C ILE A 67 -13.24 -21.46 8.02
N ALA A 68 -12.98 -22.40 8.93
CA ALA A 68 -13.95 -23.44 9.33
C ALA A 68 -15.24 -22.85 9.93
N ASN A 69 -15.13 -21.72 10.64
CA ASN A 69 -16.27 -21.02 11.25
C ASN A 69 -17.01 -20.09 10.28
N HIS A 70 -16.42 -19.75 9.12
CA HIS A 70 -16.97 -18.81 8.14
C HIS A 70 -17.14 -19.47 6.76
N THR A 71 -17.77 -20.62 6.70
CA THR A 71 -17.93 -21.45 5.48
C THR A 71 -18.67 -20.77 4.32
N GLY A 72 -19.40 -19.67 4.60
CA GLY A 72 -20.06 -18.84 3.58
C GLY A 72 -19.14 -17.83 2.91
N GLN A 73 -17.87 -17.70 3.38
CA GLN A 73 -16.87 -16.77 2.85
C GLN A 73 -15.81 -17.52 2.05
N ASN A 74 -15.38 -16.96 0.92
CA ASN A 74 -14.29 -17.53 0.13
C ASN A 74 -12.95 -17.02 0.68
N ILE A 75 -12.45 -17.67 1.72
CA ILE A 75 -11.16 -17.35 2.36
C ILE A 75 -10.21 -18.52 2.12
N ARG A 76 -9.05 -18.23 1.55
CA ARG A 76 -7.98 -19.21 1.27
C ARG A 76 -6.76 -18.91 2.12
N PHE A 77 -6.08 -19.97 2.54
CA PHE A 77 -4.80 -19.89 3.22
C PHE A 77 -3.71 -20.55 2.37
N ILE A 78 -2.64 -19.82 2.11
CA ILE A 78 -1.46 -20.29 1.36
C ILE A 78 -0.25 -20.17 2.29
N GLY A 79 0.38 -21.29 2.60
CA GLY A 79 1.64 -21.30 3.35
C GLY A 79 2.84 -21.33 2.41
N ILE A 80 3.83 -20.48 2.66
CA ILE A 80 5.14 -20.50 2.00
C ILE A 80 6.25 -20.63 3.04
N GLU A 81 7.42 -21.13 2.67
CA GLU A 81 8.56 -21.14 3.59
C GLU A 81 9.08 -19.70 3.78
N ARG A 82 9.54 -19.37 5.01
CA ARG A 82 10.05 -18.03 5.33
C ARG A 82 11.21 -17.58 4.43
N LYS A 83 12.04 -18.52 4.00
CA LYS A 83 13.17 -18.24 3.09
C LYS A 83 12.74 -17.88 1.68
N ASP A 84 11.54 -18.30 1.27
CA ASP A 84 10.98 -18.08 -0.07
C ASP A 84 10.17 -16.78 -0.14
N PHE A 85 10.01 -16.09 0.99
CA PHE A 85 9.32 -14.81 1.01
C PHE A 85 10.14 -13.74 0.27
N ASP A 86 9.50 -13.13 -0.70
CA ASP A 86 9.98 -11.93 -1.41
C ASP A 86 8.79 -10.98 -1.58
N HIS A 87 9.02 -9.68 -1.42
CA HIS A 87 7.93 -8.70 -1.46
C HIS A 87 7.18 -8.69 -2.80
N GLY A 88 7.90 -8.75 -3.91
CA GLY A 88 7.33 -8.81 -5.25
C GLY A 88 6.78 -10.19 -5.59
N ALA A 89 7.63 -11.24 -5.50
CA ALA A 89 7.26 -12.59 -5.92
C ALA A 89 6.07 -13.17 -5.14
N THR A 90 6.02 -12.97 -3.82
CA THR A 90 4.92 -13.47 -2.99
C THR A 90 3.58 -12.83 -3.37
N ARG A 91 3.56 -11.51 -3.60
CA ARG A 91 2.36 -10.82 -4.04
C ARG A 91 1.97 -11.17 -5.47
N ASP A 92 2.94 -11.27 -6.38
CA ASP A 92 2.71 -11.66 -7.78
C ASP A 92 2.11 -13.07 -7.87
N MET A 93 2.68 -14.03 -7.15
CA MET A 93 2.14 -15.38 -7.04
C MET A 93 0.68 -15.38 -6.58
N ALA A 94 0.38 -14.72 -5.47
CA ALA A 94 -0.96 -14.68 -4.91
C ALA A 94 -1.96 -13.95 -5.84
N LEU A 95 -1.53 -12.88 -6.52
CA LEU A 95 -2.35 -12.19 -7.51
C LEU A 95 -2.70 -13.09 -8.69
N ARG A 96 -1.72 -13.84 -9.21
CA ARG A 96 -1.94 -14.76 -10.35
C ARG A 96 -2.88 -15.89 -9.98
N GLU A 97 -2.82 -16.40 -8.75
CA GLU A 97 -3.70 -17.42 -8.23
C GLU A 97 -5.11 -16.91 -7.86
N SER A 98 -5.29 -15.60 -7.71
CA SER A 98 -6.59 -15.01 -7.40
C SER A 98 -7.52 -14.99 -8.62
N ASN A 99 -8.83 -14.93 -8.36
CA ASN A 99 -9.86 -14.83 -9.41
C ASN A 99 -10.43 -13.42 -9.55
N GLY A 100 -9.87 -12.43 -8.84
CA GLY A 100 -10.36 -11.05 -8.88
C GLY A 100 -10.04 -10.33 -10.18
N ASP A 101 -11.00 -9.53 -10.71
CA ASP A 101 -10.75 -8.53 -11.75
C ASP A 101 -9.95 -7.36 -11.17
N PHE A 102 -10.15 -7.11 -9.89
CA PHE A 102 -9.40 -6.18 -9.06
C PHE A 102 -8.79 -6.92 -7.88
N VAL A 103 -7.53 -6.64 -7.61
CA VAL A 103 -6.79 -7.26 -6.51
C VAL A 103 -6.33 -6.19 -5.54
N LEU A 104 -6.73 -6.33 -4.27
CA LEU A 104 -6.32 -5.46 -3.19
C LEU A 104 -5.20 -6.14 -2.40
N PHE A 105 -4.09 -5.43 -2.23
CA PHE A 105 -3.09 -5.77 -1.22
C PHE A 105 -3.37 -5.00 0.07
N LEU A 106 -3.28 -5.70 1.19
CA LEU A 106 -3.42 -5.13 2.51
C LEU A 106 -2.38 -5.79 3.43
N THR A 107 -1.57 -4.99 4.11
CA THR A 107 -0.65 -5.58 5.09
C THR A 107 -1.41 -6.02 6.35
N GLN A 108 -0.89 -7.05 7.03
CA GLN A 108 -1.53 -7.69 8.18
C GLN A 108 -1.87 -6.73 9.34
N ASP A 109 -1.25 -5.57 9.39
CA ASP A 109 -1.37 -4.54 10.43
C ASP A 109 -2.05 -3.25 9.95
N ALA A 110 -2.57 -3.24 8.72
CA ALA A 110 -3.37 -2.16 8.18
C ALA A 110 -4.87 -2.45 8.37
N MET A 111 -5.47 -1.79 9.35
CA MET A 111 -6.88 -2.03 9.71
C MET A 111 -7.80 -1.06 8.98
N PRO A 112 -8.76 -1.51 8.15
CA PRO A 112 -9.80 -0.64 7.60
C PRO A 112 -10.45 0.21 8.70
N ALA A 113 -10.51 1.53 8.48
CA ALA A 113 -11.02 2.46 9.49
C ALA A 113 -12.54 2.36 9.66
N ASN A 114 -13.26 1.99 8.58
CA ASN A 114 -14.71 1.82 8.56
C ASN A 114 -15.13 0.79 7.49
N GLU A 115 -16.43 0.53 7.40
CA GLU A 115 -17.04 -0.44 6.46
C GLU A 115 -17.06 0.01 5.00
N HIS A 116 -16.72 1.25 4.68
CA HIS A 116 -16.70 1.78 3.32
C HIS A 116 -15.31 1.80 2.67
N TYR A 117 -14.29 1.24 3.34
CA TYR A 117 -12.90 1.26 2.85
C TYR A 117 -12.75 0.69 1.44
N ILE A 118 -13.25 -0.54 1.20
CA ILE A 118 -13.15 -1.18 -0.12
C ILE A 118 -13.96 -0.41 -1.16
N GLU A 119 -15.20 -0.01 -0.83
CA GLU A 119 -16.05 0.78 -1.72
C GLU A 119 -15.37 2.08 -2.13
N ASN A 120 -14.78 2.81 -1.19
CA ASN A 120 -14.05 4.04 -1.46
C ASN A 120 -12.82 3.80 -2.34
N LEU A 121 -12.02 2.77 -2.03
CA LEU A 121 -10.82 2.42 -2.80
C LEU A 121 -11.15 2.07 -4.26
N MET A 122 -12.36 1.58 -4.52
CA MET A 122 -12.80 1.20 -5.85
C MET A 122 -13.37 2.36 -6.69
N LYS A 123 -13.64 3.54 -6.10
CA LYS A 123 -14.23 4.69 -6.82
C LYS A 123 -13.41 5.17 -8.01
N PRO A 124 -12.08 5.38 -7.90
CA PRO A 124 -11.28 5.90 -9.00
C PRO A 124 -11.21 4.98 -10.23
N PHE A 125 -11.50 3.68 -10.09
CA PHE A 125 -11.55 2.74 -11.20
C PHE A 125 -12.74 2.95 -12.15
N SER A 126 -13.60 3.94 -11.91
CA SER A 126 -14.58 4.43 -12.88
C SER A 126 -13.91 5.05 -14.12
N ASP A 127 -12.70 5.60 -13.98
CA ASP A 127 -11.81 5.90 -15.10
C ASP A 127 -11.07 4.61 -15.49
N GLU A 128 -11.30 4.12 -16.72
CA GLU A 128 -10.67 2.88 -17.20
C GLU A 128 -9.14 2.97 -17.29
N LYS A 129 -8.59 4.18 -17.39
CA LYS A 129 -7.14 4.43 -17.39
C LYS A 129 -6.52 4.33 -16.00
N VAL A 130 -7.31 4.43 -14.94
CA VAL A 130 -6.83 4.21 -13.57
C VAL A 130 -6.66 2.72 -13.33
N VAL A 131 -5.44 2.31 -13.02
CA VAL A 131 -5.07 0.90 -12.87
C VAL A 131 -4.50 0.54 -11.50
N LEU A 132 -4.10 1.54 -10.73
CA LEU A 132 -3.63 1.44 -9.35
C LEU A 132 -4.30 2.53 -8.51
N VAL A 133 -4.85 2.16 -7.37
CA VAL A 133 -5.40 3.07 -6.37
C VAL A 133 -4.78 2.75 -5.02
N THR A 134 -4.23 3.75 -4.34
CA THR A 134 -3.72 3.62 -2.97
C THR A 134 -4.61 4.38 -2.00
N GLY A 135 -4.85 3.82 -0.81
CA GLY A 135 -5.64 4.44 0.24
C GLY A 135 -4.82 5.31 1.19
N ARG A 136 -5.53 5.99 2.09
CA ARG A 136 -4.98 6.85 3.14
C ARG A 136 -4.58 6.02 4.35
N GLN A 137 -3.36 6.22 4.82
CA GLN A 137 -2.86 5.62 6.05
C GLN A 137 -2.95 6.64 7.18
N ILE A 138 -3.86 6.45 8.12
CA ILE A 138 -3.98 7.27 9.33
C ILE A 138 -3.17 6.65 10.48
N ALA A 139 -2.62 7.52 11.32
CA ALA A 139 -1.77 7.09 12.42
C ALA A 139 -2.55 6.31 13.49
N ARG A 140 -1.95 5.26 14.02
CA ARG A 140 -2.49 4.50 15.16
C ARG A 140 -2.64 5.38 16.40
N PRO A 141 -3.54 5.03 17.35
CA PRO A 141 -3.71 5.78 18.60
C PRO A 141 -2.42 5.90 19.42
N ASP A 142 -1.53 4.91 19.37
CA ASP A 142 -0.23 4.89 20.07
C ASP A 142 0.93 5.50 19.27
N ALA A 143 0.66 6.07 18.10
CA ALA A 143 1.67 6.71 17.27
C ALA A 143 2.27 7.93 17.98
N ARG A 144 3.59 8.08 17.88
CA ARG A 144 4.30 9.25 18.40
C ARG A 144 3.87 10.53 17.67
N PRO A 145 3.96 11.70 18.33
CA PRO A 145 3.60 12.97 17.69
C PRO A 145 4.30 13.19 16.33
N ALA A 146 5.59 12.87 16.23
CA ALA A 146 6.33 12.98 14.96
C ALA A 146 5.76 12.04 13.87
N GLU A 147 5.43 10.78 14.23
CA GLU A 147 4.88 9.81 13.26
C GLU A 147 3.47 10.25 12.77
N ARG A 148 2.63 10.80 13.64
CA ARG A 148 1.33 11.38 13.24
C ARG A 148 1.51 12.44 12.17
N LEU A 149 2.39 13.42 12.40
CA LEU A 149 2.69 14.48 11.46
C LEU A 149 3.30 13.97 10.15
N VAL A 150 4.15 12.92 10.21
CA VAL A 150 4.69 12.26 9.02
C VAL A 150 3.56 11.60 8.20
N ARG A 151 2.58 10.94 8.86
CA ARG A 151 1.43 10.35 8.17
C ARG A 151 0.55 11.43 7.54
N GLU A 152 0.20 12.47 8.28
CA GLU A 152 -0.60 13.59 7.75
C GLU A 152 0.05 14.23 6.52
N PHE A 153 1.38 14.44 6.54
CA PHE A 153 2.10 15.00 5.40
C PHE A 153 2.10 14.08 4.18
N ASN A 154 2.32 12.77 4.38
CA ASN A 154 2.43 11.82 3.27
C ASN A 154 1.09 11.34 2.73
N TYR A 155 0.05 11.39 3.54
CA TYR A 155 -1.31 10.91 3.22
C TYR A 155 -2.33 12.03 3.49
N PRO A 156 -2.38 13.07 2.63
CA PRO A 156 -3.26 14.22 2.80
C PRO A 156 -4.74 13.82 2.66
N GLU A 157 -5.64 14.72 3.09
CA GLU A 157 -7.09 14.53 3.01
C GLU A 157 -7.68 14.72 1.60
N GLN A 158 -6.84 15.08 0.64
CA GLN A 158 -7.26 15.35 -0.74
C GLN A 158 -6.84 14.22 -1.66
N SER A 159 -7.82 13.57 -2.29
CA SER A 159 -7.59 12.59 -3.34
C SER A 159 -7.00 13.25 -4.59
N HIS A 160 -6.17 12.50 -5.33
CA HIS A 160 -5.60 12.97 -6.60
C HIS A 160 -5.29 11.80 -7.53
N ILE A 161 -5.27 12.11 -8.82
CA ILE A 161 -4.86 11.18 -9.88
C ILE A 161 -3.58 11.72 -10.49
N ARG A 162 -2.67 10.83 -10.86
CA ARG A 162 -1.39 11.13 -11.52
C ARG A 162 -1.30 10.34 -12.81
N ASP A 163 -0.67 10.95 -13.80
CA ASP A 163 -0.32 10.34 -15.09
C ASP A 163 1.14 10.67 -15.48
N ALA A 164 1.55 10.24 -16.67
CA ALA A 164 2.91 10.44 -17.15
C ALA A 164 3.36 11.92 -17.19
N SER A 165 2.43 12.87 -17.38
CA SER A 165 2.76 14.30 -17.41
C SER A 165 3.20 14.85 -16.05
N ASP A 166 2.86 14.15 -14.96
CA ASP A 166 3.25 14.52 -13.60
C ASP A 166 4.71 14.18 -13.27
N ILE A 167 5.36 13.30 -14.05
CA ILE A 167 6.72 12.80 -13.77
C ILE A 167 7.73 13.95 -13.73
N GLU A 168 7.68 14.87 -14.69
CA GLU A 168 8.60 15.99 -14.73
C GLU A 168 8.43 16.92 -13.51
N ARG A 169 7.20 17.18 -13.11
CA ARG A 169 6.85 18.08 -12.01
C ARG A 169 7.11 17.48 -10.62
N LEU A 170 6.75 16.21 -10.43
CA LEU A 170 6.77 15.53 -9.12
C LEU A 170 8.04 14.71 -8.89
N GLY A 171 8.83 14.44 -9.94
CA GLY A 171 9.98 13.54 -9.83
C GLY A 171 9.57 12.17 -9.31
N ILE A 172 10.36 11.61 -8.40
CA ILE A 172 10.11 10.27 -7.81
C ILE A 172 8.73 10.15 -7.10
N LYS A 173 8.17 11.28 -6.66
CA LYS A 173 6.82 11.27 -6.04
C LYS A 173 5.70 10.95 -7.02
N ALA A 174 5.92 11.13 -8.32
CA ALA A 174 4.96 10.68 -9.32
C ALA A 174 4.65 9.19 -9.16
N PHE A 175 5.62 8.39 -8.74
CA PHE A 175 5.54 6.96 -8.58
C PHE A 175 5.15 6.50 -7.15
N PHE A 176 4.88 7.43 -6.24
CA PHE A 176 4.56 7.07 -4.86
C PHE A 176 3.29 6.22 -4.81
N ALA A 177 3.44 4.99 -4.35
CA ALA A 177 2.38 4.02 -4.10
C ALA A 177 2.69 3.28 -2.80
N SER A 178 1.72 2.55 -2.25
CA SER A 178 1.94 1.75 -1.04
C SER A 178 1.01 0.56 -0.97
N ASP A 179 1.58 -0.64 -1.03
CA ASP A 179 0.86 -1.92 -0.88
C ASP A 179 0.40 -2.21 0.55
N VAL A 180 0.60 -1.27 1.45
CA VAL A 180 -0.08 -1.29 2.75
C VAL A 180 -1.59 -1.32 2.56
N CYS A 181 -2.11 -0.59 1.56
CA CYS A 181 -3.53 -0.52 1.23
C CYS A 181 -3.68 -0.05 -0.23
N ALA A 182 -3.55 -0.97 -1.18
CA ALA A 182 -3.58 -0.67 -2.60
C ALA A 182 -4.49 -1.63 -3.37
N ALA A 183 -5.14 -1.14 -4.43
CA ALA A 183 -5.94 -1.92 -5.35
C ALA A 183 -5.39 -1.81 -6.77
N TYR A 184 -5.37 -2.91 -7.47
CA TYR A 184 -4.85 -3.05 -8.83
C TYR A 184 -5.93 -3.56 -9.79
N ARG A 185 -6.00 -3.00 -10.99
CA ARG A 185 -6.73 -3.62 -12.11
C ARG A 185 -5.88 -4.78 -12.64
N ARG A 186 -6.32 -6.02 -12.42
CA ARG A 186 -5.57 -7.23 -12.75
C ARG A 186 -5.09 -7.27 -14.21
N SER A 187 -5.93 -6.89 -15.17
CA SER A 187 -5.56 -6.91 -16.58
C SER A 187 -4.38 -5.99 -16.90
N ALA A 188 -4.35 -4.79 -16.32
CA ALA A 188 -3.24 -3.86 -16.50
C ALA A 188 -1.98 -4.32 -15.75
N TYR A 189 -2.13 -4.89 -14.54
CA TYR A 189 -1.02 -5.48 -13.80
C TYR A 189 -0.29 -6.55 -14.62
N LEU A 190 -1.05 -7.47 -15.22
CA LEU A 190 -0.49 -8.52 -16.08
C LEU A 190 0.11 -7.96 -17.37
N ALA A 191 -0.48 -6.89 -17.93
CA ALA A 191 0.00 -6.27 -19.17
C ALA A 191 1.38 -5.61 -19.02
N VAL A 192 1.73 -5.09 -17.81
CA VAL A 192 3.06 -4.52 -17.54
C VAL A 192 4.06 -5.55 -17.00
N GLY A 193 3.66 -6.81 -16.84
CA GLY A 193 4.53 -7.92 -16.41
C GLY A 193 4.42 -8.29 -14.93
N GLY A 194 3.75 -7.47 -14.11
CA GLY A 194 3.64 -7.67 -12.67
C GLY A 194 4.73 -6.98 -11.86
N PHE A 195 4.90 -7.38 -10.61
CA PHE A 195 5.95 -6.85 -9.75
C PHE A 195 7.33 -7.32 -10.16
N GLU A 196 8.31 -6.44 -10.03
CA GLU A 196 9.73 -6.82 -10.07
C GLU A 196 10.07 -7.76 -8.92
N HIS A 197 10.86 -8.79 -9.20
CA HIS A 197 11.39 -9.72 -8.21
C HIS A 197 12.65 -10.44 -8.72
N PRO A 198 13.63 -10.82 -7.84
CA PRO A 198 13.59 -10.61 -6.38
C PRO A 198 13.80 -9.13 -6.02
N ILE A 199 13.09 -8.68 -4.96
CA ILE A 199 13.15 -7.30 -4.48
C ILE A 199 13.04 -7.20 -2.96
N ASP A 200 13.88 -6.36 -2.36
CA ASP A 200 13.88 -6.15 -0.91
C ASP A 200 12.72 -5.23 -0.46
N THR A 201 12.30 -4.26 -1.29
CA THR A 201 11.23 -3.28 -1.03
C THR A 201 10.96 -2.42 -2.26
N ASN A 202 9.92 -1.58 -2.24
CA ASN A 202 9.52 -0.64 -3.30
C ASN A 202 8.96 -1.30 -4.56
N GLU A 203 8.50 -2.52 -4.51
CA GLU A 203 7.77 -3.19 -5.58
C GLU A 203 6.58 -2.37 -6.07
N ASP A 204 5.89 -1.72 -5.12
CA ASP A 204 4.74 -0.84 -5.35
C ASP A 204 5.11 0.43 -6.15
N MET A 205 6.25 1.03 -5.83
CA MET A 205 6.74 2.21 -6.56
C MET A 205 7.21 1.84 -7.98
N LEU A 206 7.87 0.69 -8.15
CA LEU A 206 8.38 0.28 -9.46
C LEU A 206 7.23 -0.06 -10.42
N ILE A 207 6.21 -0.77 -9.97
CA ILE A 207 5.04 -1.05 -10.81
C ILE A 207 4.23 0.22 -11.10
N ALA A 208 4.15 1.18 -10.15
CA ALA A 208 3.55 2.48 -10.40
C ALA A 208 4.30 3.24 -11.51
N ALA A 209 5.64 3.17 -11.55
CA ALA A 209 6.44 3.74 -12.63
C ALA A 209 6.13 3.03 -13.96
N ALA A 210 6.08 1.70 -13.98
CA ALA A 210 5.73 0.93 -15.17
C ALA A 210 4.34 1.31 -15.71
N PHE A 211 3.34 1.50 -14.83
CA PHE A 211 2.02 1.96 -15.24
C PHE A 211 2.02 3.34 -15.87
N LEU A 212 2.70 4.32 -15.25
CA LEU A 212 2.76 5.68 -15.80
C LEU A 212 3.48 5.70 -17.15
N HIS A 213 4.58 4.96 -17.30
CA HIS A 213 5.31 4.84 -18.58
C HIS A 213 4.48 4.11 -19.66
N ALA A 214 3.59 3.20 -19.27
CA ALA A 214 2.64 2.55 -20.19
C ALA A 214 1.42 3.44 -20.53
N GLY A 215 1.35 4.68 -20.04
CA GLY A 215 0.26 5.63 -20.31
C GLY A 215 -1.01 5.42 -19.49
N TYR A 216 -0.94 4.60 -18.45
CA TYR A 216 -2.00 4.47 -17.45
C TYR A 216 -1.96 5.62 -16.43
N LYS A 217 -2.97 5.63 -15.56
CA LYS A 217 -3.07 6.56 -14.44
C LYS A 217 -3.04 5.80 -13.12
N ILE A 218 -2.53 6.45 -12.09
CA ILE A 218 -2.57 5.95 -10.71
C ILE A 218 -3.28 6.97 -9.83
N ALA A 219 -4.03 6.50 -8.84
CA ALA A 219 -4.83 7.35 -7.96
C ALA A 219 -4.42 7.17 -6.49
N TYR A 220 -4.59 8.22 -5.74
CA TYR A 220 -4.65 8.23 -4.28
C TYR A 220 -6.06 8.60 -3.86
N GLU A 221 -6.71 7.75 -3.06
CA GLU A 221 -8.08 7.95 -2.60
C GLU A 221 -8.08 8.19 -1.10
N ALA A 222 -8.29 9.45 -0.71
CA ALA A 222 -8.20 9.87 0.68
C ALA A 222 -9.33 9.33 1.57
N SER A 223 -10.50 9.03 0.99
CA SER A 223 -11.63 8.47 1.75
C SER A 223 -11.50 6.96 2.01
N ALA A 224 -10.54 6.28 1.37
CA ALA A 224 -10.22 4.88 1.63
C ALA A 224 -9.17 4.78 2.74
N GLU A 225 -9.60 4.80 3.99
CA GLU A 225 -8.72 4.92 5.15
C GLU A 225 -8.40 3.58 5.80
N VAL A 226 -7.13 3.41 6.16
CA VAL A 226 -6.65 2.34 7.06
C VAL A 226 -5.87 2.92 8.22
N VAL A 227 -6.02 2.34 9.40
CA VAL A 227 -5.21 2.67 10.59
C VAL A 227 -3.91 1.88 10.48
N HIS A 228 -2.80 2.58 10.19
CA HIS A 228 -1.48 1.96 10.05
C HIS A 228 -0.36 2.97 10.32
N SER A 229 0.51 2.65 11.23
CA SER A 229 1.76 3.39 11.48
C SER A 229 2.73 2.58 12.34
N HIS A 230 3.99 2.96 12.34
CA HIS A 230 5.04 2.29 13.12
C HIS A 230 5.88 3.30 13.90
N ASN A 231 6.09 3.03 15.17
CA ASN A 231 7.05 3.76 16.00
C ASN A 231 8.46 3.14 15.86
N PHE A 232 9.07 3.26 14.68
CA PHE A 232 10.38 2.67 14.42
C PHE A 232 11.48 3.19 15.34
N THR A 233 12.43 2.31 15.67
CA THR A 233 13.71 2.68 16.27
C THR A 233 14.65 3.26 15.21
N LEU A 234 15.71 3.98 15.64
CA LEU A 234 16.70 4.53 14.71
C LEU A 234 17.37 3.44 13.84
N LYS A 235 17.63 2.26 14.42
CA LYS A 235 18.18 1.12 13.69
C LYS A 235 17.23 0.60 12.60
N GLN A 236 15.93 0.50 12.90
CA GLN A 236 14.92 0.11 11.93
C GLN A 236 14.76 1.16 10.84
N GLN A 237 14.77 2.46 11.18
CA GLN A 237 14.74 3.55 10.19
C GLN A 237 15.95 3.50 9.27
N TYR A 238 17.15 3.30 9.81
CA TYR A 238 18.37 3.16 9.01
C TYR A 238 18.24 1.98 8.04
N LYS A 239 17.92 0.76 8.56
CA LYS A 239 17.81 -0.45 7.74
C LYS A 239 16.77 -0.29 6.61
N ARG A 240 15.59 0.23 6.95
CA ARG A 240 14.53 0.44 5.97
C ARG A 240 14.96 1.40 4.86
N ASN A 241 15.55 2.55 5.23
CA ASN A 241 15.99 3.52 4.24
C ASN A 241 17.22 3.05 3.45
N TYR A 242 18.06 2.18 4.03
CA TYR A 242 19.14 1.51 3.29
C TYR A 242 18.55 0.64 2.16
N LEU A 243 17.58 -0.22 2.45
CA LEU A 243 16.95 -1.05 1.43
C LEU A 243 16.25 -0.19 0.37
N MET A 244 15.49 0.83 0.77
CA MET A 244 14.86 1.76 -0.16
C MET A 244 15.86 2.47 -1.08
N GLY A 245 16.96 2.98 -0.52
CA GLY A 245 18.02 3.64 -1.31
C GLY A 245 18.69 2.70 -2.30
N LYS A 246 18.94 1.45 -1.89
CA LYS A 246 19.51 0.39 -2.72
C LYS A 246 18.61 0.08 -3.93
N GLU A 247 17.33 -0.18 -3.69
CA GLU A 247 16.38 -0.51 -4.77
C GLU A 247 16.11 0.68 -5.69
N ILE A 248 15.94 1.89 -5.16
CA ILE A 248 15.78 3.11 -5.98
C ILE A 248 16.99 3.31 -6.91
N GLN A 249 18.19 3.07 -6.44
CA GLN A 249 19.39 3.23 -7.25
C GLN A 249 19.54 2.10 -8.28
N LYS A 250 19.27 0.85 -7.90
CA LYS A 250 19.26 -0.31 -8.79
C LYS A 250 18.32 -0.11 -9.98
N TYR A 251 17.15 0.48 -9.74
CA TYR A 251 16.12 0.71 -10.75
C TYR A 251 16.05 2.17 -11.23
N ALA A 252 17.15 2.95 -11.10
CA ALA A 252 17.18 4.36 -11.46
C ALA A 252 16.78 4.64 -12.92
N ALA A 253 17.04 3.72 -13.84
CA ALA A 253 16.65 3.85 -15.24
C ALA A 253 15.12 3.84 -15.41
N LEU A 254 14.40 2.95 -14.72
CA LEU A 254 12.93 2.88 -14.72
C LEU A 254 12.33 4.12 -14.07
N LEU A 255 12.97 4.63 -13.01
CA LEU A 255 12.53 5.83 -12.30
C LEU A 255 12.95 7.14 -13.00
N GLY A 256 13.54 7.06 -14.21
CA GLY A 256 13.84 8.19 -15.08
C GLY A 256 14.86 9.20 -14.52
N GLY A 257 15.74 8.77 -13.59
CA GLY A 257 16.65 9.68 -12.88
C GLY A 257 15.91 10.78 -12.11
N ALA A 258 14.67 10.52 -11.74
CA ALA A 258 13.76 11.47 -11.11
C ALA A 258 14.39 12.14 -9.88
N LYS A 259 14.38 13.47 -9.86
CA LYS A 259 14.98 14.25 -8.78
C LYS A 259 14.32 13.90 -7.44
N VAL A 260 15.12 13.44 -6.48
CA VAL A 260 14.71 13.17 -5.09
C VAL A 260 14.70 14.47 -4.24
N ALA A 261 15.19 15.59 -4.81
CA ALA A 261 15.50 16.82 -4.07
C ALA A 261 14.26 17.67 -3.75
N GLY A 262 14.22 18.17 -2.51
CA GLY A 262 13.28 19.20 -2.03
C GLY A 262 12.20 18.69 -1.07
N GLU A 263 11.63 17.53 -1.29
CA GLU A 263 10.49 17.01 -0.54
C GLU A 263 10.83 16.58 0.90
N GLY A 264 12.01 16.01 1.09
CA GLY A 264 12.47 15.67 2.45
C GLY A 264 12.57 16.90 3.36
N MET A 265 12.97 18.06 2.81
CA MET A 265 13.05 19.30 3.58
C MET A 265 11.66 19.86 3.90
N ALA A 266 10.69 19.74 2.98
CA ALA A 266 9.31 20.15 3.22
C ALA A 266 8.68 19.32 4.36
N LEU A 267 8.88 18.00 4.35
CA LEU A 267 8.46 17.11 5.44
C LEU A 267 9.11 17.49 6.76
N VAL A 268 10.44 17.70 6.79
CA VAL A 268 11.15 18.08 8.01
C VAL A 268 10.61 19.39 8.58
N LYS A 269 10.41 20.40 7.73
CA LYS A 269 9.82 21.69 8.14
C LYS A 269 8.42 21.51 8.70
N TYR A 270 7.56 20.75 8.04
CA TYR A 270 6.19 20.48 8.48
C TYR A 270 6.16 19.82 9.87
N VAL A 271 6.95 18.75 10.04
CA VAL A 271 6.99 18.01 11.31
C VAL A 271 7.56 18.84 12.45
N ILE A 272 8.68 19.57 12.23
CA ILE A 272 9.27 20.43 13.27
C ILE A 272 8.28 21.52 13.68
N GLN A 273 7.60 22.16 12.74
CA GLN A 273 6.60 23.19 13.04
C GLN A 273 5.41 22.62 13.83
N GLY A 274 4.92 21.44 13.47
CA GLY A 274 3.84 20.75 14.18
C GLY A 274 4.24 20.37 15.60
N LEU A 275 5.43 19.80 15.78
CA LEU A 275 5.96 19.43 17.09
C LEU A 275 6.18 20.65 17.99
N ALA A 276 6.68 21.77 17.44
CA ALA A 276 6.88 23.01 18.19
C ALA A 276 5.56 23.60 18.65
N LYS A 277 4.54 23.63 17.79
CA LYS A 277 3.16 24.06 18.15
C LYS A 277 2.54 23.20 19.25
N GLY A 278 2.82 21.88 19.23
CA GLY A 278 2.36 20.95 20.26
C GLY A 278 3.25 20.92 21.53
N CYS A 279 4.26 21.77 21.64
CA CYS A 279 5.23 21.79 22.75
C CYS A 279 5.98 20.44 22.94
N HIS A 280 6.17 19.67 21.90
CA HIS A 280 6.85 18.37 21.93
C HIS A 280 8.36 18.48 21.70
N PHE A 281 9.09 19.28 22.51
CA PHE A 281 10.52 19.60 22.29
C PHE A 281 11.45 18.37 22.29
N CYS A 282 11.22 17.40 23.17
CA CYS A 282 12.00 16.15 23.19
C CYS A 282 11.81 15.34 21.91
N GLU A 283 10.61 15.34 21.32
CA GLU A 283 10.33 14.68 20.05
C GLU A 283 11.01 15.38 18.86
N ILE A 284 11.24 16.69 18.92
CA ILE A 284 12.03 17.40 17.88
C ILE A 284 13.46 16.84 17.84
N ILE A 285 14.12 16.72 19.01
CA ILE A 285 15.48 16.18 19.09
C ILE A 285 15.51 14.75 18.53
N ARG A 286 14.57 13.91 18.96
CA ARG A 286 14.45 12.54 18.47
C ARG A 286 14.21 12.49 16.96
N PHE A 287 13.34 13.34 16.44
CA PHE A 287 13.02 13.41 15.00
C PHE A 287 14.25 13.84 14.18
N CYS A 288 15.11 14.72 14.71
CA CYS A 288 16.39 15.04 14.06
C CYS A 288 17.30 13.81 13.93
N PHE A 289 17.40 12.96 14.96
CA PHE A 289 18.14 11.70 14.88
C PHE A 289 17.49 10.71 13.91
N ASP A 290 16.14 10.66 13.86
CA ASP A 290 15.41 9.86 12.91
C ASP A 290 15.70 10.29 11.46
N CYS A 291 15.70 11.58 11.18
CA CYS A 291 16.07 12.14 9.87
C CYS A 291 17.53 11.81 9.51
N ALA A 292 18.44 11.88 10.45
CA ALA A 292 19.84 11.50 10.24
C ALA A 292 19.96 10.00 9.90
N ALA A 293 19.28 9.12 10.65
CA ALA A 293 19.26 7.69 10.38
C ALA A 293 18.69 7.37 8.99
N ARG A 294 17.60 8.03 8.58
CA ARG A 294 17.01 7.91 7.23
C ARG A 294 17.99 8.33 6.14
N LEU A 295 18.62 9.50 6.30
CA LEU A 295 19.57 10.04 5.31
C LEU A 295 20.80 9.14 5.15
N LEU A 296 21.40 8.71 6.28
CA LEU A 296 22.58 7.85 6.28
C LEU A 296 22.24 6.47 5.68
N GLY A 297 21.11 5.88 6.06
CA GLY A 297 20.64 4.62 5.47
C GLY A 297 20.45 4.74 3.97
N ASN A 298 19.71 5.73 3.51
CA ASN A 298 19.42 5.93 2.08
C ASN A 298 20.73 6.13 1.27
N ARG A 299 21.66 6.95 1.73
CA ARG A 299 22.95 7.17 1.05
C ARG A 299 23.80 5.89 0.99
N ALA A 300 23.88 5.15 2.09
CA ALA A 300 24.61 3.88 2.10
C ALA A 300 23.98 2.87 1.15
N GLY A 301 22.66 2.72 1.17
CA GLY A 301 21.94 1.84 0.24
C GLY A 301 22.12 2.25 -1.22
N ALA A 302 22.00 3.52 -1.55
CA ALA A 302 22.21 4.03 -2.91
C ALA A 302 23.63 3.76 -3.40
N SER A 303 24.65 3.90 -2.54
CA SER A 303 26.06 3.55 -2.87
C SER A 303 26.21 2.08 -3.22
N ASP A 304 25.51 1.18 -2.54
CA ASP A 304 25.57 -0.26 -2.82
C ASP A 304 24.71 -0.65 -4.02
N GLY A 305 23.55 -0.01 -4.20
CA GLY A 305 22.70 -0.21 -5.38
C GLY A 305 23.36 0.22 -6.70
N ALA A 306 24.27 1.19 -6.67
CA ALA A 306 25.04 1.63 -7.84
C ALA A 306 26.10 0.61 -8.31
N LYS A 307 26.37 -0.43 -7.53
CA LYS A 307 27.32 -1.51 -7.87
C LYS A 307 26.64 -2.73 -8.48
N LEU A 308 25.31 -2.74 -8.50
CA LEU A 308 24.47 -3.82 -9.05
C LEU A 308 24.04 -3.51 -10.47
#